data_62687b46b8a5e552c5a15c3d7d8b10eb
#
_entry.id   62687b46b8a5e552c5a15c3d7d8b10eb
#
_cell.length_a   1.000
_cell.length_b   1.000
_cell.length_c   1.000
_cell.angle_alpha   90.00
_cell.angle_beta   90.00
_cell.angle_gamma   90.00
#
_symmetry.space_group_name_H-M   'P 1'
#
loop_
_entity.id
_entity.type
_entity.pdbx_description
1 polymer ?
#
loop_
_entity_poly.entity_id
_entity_poly.type
_entity_poly.pdbx_seq_one_letter_code
_entity_poly.pdbx_strand_id
1 'polypeptide(L)'
;LSNSVAYNALSRAGLDTVKDFPPIRVFGTIGFICSMWFVDIMGFKANEIQFVVSAAISFILFFYTFTLPACPVLEKKEHKTFVDALGLQAFTLFKQKKMAIFFLFSMLLGVSLQITNGFATPFIESFASIPEYANTFGVQHSVILYSISQISETLCILLIPFFMKRYGIKNVMLMAMFAWVFRFGLLGAGNPGGGVWMFVASMIIYGVAFDFFNISGSLFVDQSTDPSMRSSAQGLFMLMTNGLGATIGSFAAQAIVDFHTSASGAVAWQSCWYVFAAYALGVGFSFAVVFRPKYINSEKK
;
A
#
# COMPACT_ATOMS: atom_id res chain seq x y z
N LEU A 1 14.00 -4.66 5.84
CA LEU A 1 15.44 -4.46 6.12
C LEU A 1 15.89 -3.02 5.83
N SER A 2 15.61 -2.43 4.66
CA SER A 2 16.06 -1.07 4.30
C SER A 2 15.66 0.00 5.34
N ASN A 3 14.41 -0.01 5.82
CA ASN A 3 13.96 0.91 6.86
C ASN A 3 14.75 0.73 8.17
N SER A 4 15.05 -0.51 8.56
CA SER A 4 15.81 -0.79 9.77
C SER A 4 17.26 -0.28 9.68
N VAL A 5 17.88 -0.40 8.49
CA VAL A 5 19.23 0.16 8.24
C VAL A 5 19.18 1.69 8.32
N ALA A 6 18.19 2.32 7.68
CA ALA A 6 18.03 3.77 7.71
C ALA A 6 17.78 4.30 9.13
N TYR A 7 16.90 3.67 9.91
CA TYR A 7 16.65 4.06 11.30
C TYR A 7 17.90 3.92 12.16
N ASN A 8 18.68 2.85 11.97
CA ASN A 8 19.93 2.66 12.69
C ASN A 8 20.96 3.73 12.34
N ALA A 9 21.09 4.05 11.05
CA ALA A 9 22.01 5.09 10.57
C ALA A 9 21.63 6.47 11.13
N LEU A 10 20.35 6.83 11.11
CA LEU A 10 19.83 8.08 11.67
C LEU A 10 20.08 8.16 13.19
N SER A 11 19.76 7.10 13.93
CA SER A 11 19.97 7.06 15.37
C SER A 11 21.45 7.22 15.74
N ARG A 12 22.36 6.61 14.97
CA ARG A 12 23.81 6.76 15.16
C ARG A 12 24.31 8.16 14.86
N ALA A 13 23.67 8.85 13.89
CA ALA A 13 23.96 10.23 13.56
C ALA A 13 23.35 11.22 14.55
N GLY A 14 22.62 10.77 15.58
CA GLY A 14 21.92 11.64 16.53
C GLY A 14 20.72 12.38 15.96
N LEU A 15 20.18 11.90 14.82
CA LEU A 15 19.04 12.49 14.13
C LEU A 15 17.71 11.88 14.62
N ASP A 16 16.63 12.64 14.50
CA ASP A 16 15.27 12.19 14.87
C ASP A 16 14.69 11.33 13.74
N THR A 17 14.51 10.03 14.01
CA THR A 17 13.97 9.09 13.03
C THR A 17 12.57 9.47 12.55
N VAL A 18 11.74 10.09 13.39
CA VAL A 18 10.37 10.51 13.01
C VAL A 18 10.40 11.70 12.06
N LYS A 19 11.32 12.64 12.29
CA LYS A 19 11.44 13.87 11.51
C LYS A 19 12.29 13.67 10.25
N ASP A 20 13.40 12.95 10.36
CA ASP A 20 14.43 12.91 9.33
C ASP A 20 14.32 11.71 8.39
N PHE A 21 13.58 10.65 8.77
CA PHE A 21 13.35 9.50 7.91
C PHE A 21 12.41 9.78 6.70
N PRO A 22 11.27 10.48 6.84
CA PRO A 22 10.35 10.71 5.73
C PRO A 22 11.00 11.32 4.48
N PRO A 23 11.85 12.37 4.57
CA PRO A 23 12.56 12.89 3.41
C PRO A 23 13.45 11.86 2.71
N ILE A 24 14.11 10.97 3.47
CA ILE A 24 14.94 9.90 2.91
C ILE A 24 14.07 8.88 2.18
N ARG A 25 12.92 8.54 2.75
CA ARG A 25 11.96 7.58 2.15
C ARG A 25 11.42 8.05 0.80
N VAL A 26 11.27 9.37 0.61
CA VAL A 26 10.83 10.00 -0.65
C VAL A 26 11.73 9.61 -1.83
N PHE A 27 13.05 9.50 -1.64
CA PHE A 27 13.97 9.09 -2.71
C PHE A 27 13.66 7.69 -3.26
N GLY A 28 13.15 6.78 -2.41
CA GLY A 28 12.69 5.46 -2.86
C GLY A 28 11.51 5.56 -3.84
N THR A 29 10.54 6.43 -3.54
CA THR A 29 9.39 6.67 -4.42
C THR A 29 9.79 7.37 -5.71
N ILE A 30 10.72 8.34 -5.66
CA ILE A 30 11.26 9.00 -6.86
C ILE A 30 11.92 7.95 -7.77
N GLY A 31 12.77 7.08 -7.22
CA GLY A 31 13.40 6.00 -8.00
C GLY A 31 12.39 5.06 -8.63
N PHE A 32 11.32 4.73 -7.90
CA PHE A 32 10.22 3.91 -8.43
C PHE A 32 9.49 4.60 -9.60
N ILE A 33 9.16 5.89 -9.47
CA ILE A 33 8.52 6.68 -10.54
C ILE A 33 9.43 6.74 -11.78
N CYS A 34 10.73 7.02 -11.59
CA CYS A 34 11.69 7.04 -12.70
C CYS A 34 11.74 5.70 -13.43
N SER A 35 11.72 4.59 -12.69
CA SER A 35 11.71 3.24 -13.27
C SER A 35 10.42 2.96 -14.06
N MET A 36 9.26 3.37 -13.53
CA MET A 36 7.97 3.25 -14.23
C MET A 36 7.97 4.03 -15.55
N TRP A 37 8.41 5.29 -15.52
CA TRP A 37 8.46 6.14 -16.71
C TRP A 37 9.44 5.60 -17.74
N PHE A 38 10.60 5.12 -17.30
CA PHE A 38 11.57 4.50 -18.19
C PHE A 38 10.97 3.30 -18.93
N VAL A 39 10.31 2.39 -18.22
CA VAL A 39 9.68 1.20 -18.82
C VAL A 39 8.56 1.59 -19.80
N ASP A 40 7.73 2.58 -19.46
CA ASP A 40 6.63 3.03 -20.32
C ASP A 40 7.13 3.74 -21.59
N ILE A 41 8.03 4.72 -21.45
CA ILE A 41 8.57 5.52 -22.56
C ILE A 41 9.37 4.64 -23.54
N MET A 42 10.10 3.65 -23.03
CA MET A 42 10.82 2.69 -23.86
C MET A 42 9.94 1.61 -24.52
N GLY A 43 8.63 1.62 -24.22
CA GLY A 43 7.67 0.64 -24.76
C GLY A 43 7.84 -0.77 -24.19
N PHE A 44 8.49 -0.92 -23.02
CA PHE A 44 8.77 -2.22 -22.42
C PHE A 44 7.62 -2.75 -21.54
N LYS A 45 6.55 -1.98 -21.34
CA LYS A 45 5.44 -2.31 -20.42
C LYS A 45 4.72 -3.63 -20.74
N ALA A 46 4.71 -4.05 -22.01
CA ALA A 46 4.10 -5.30 -22.48
C ALA A 46 5.13 -6.32 -23.01
N ASN A 47 6.41 -6.15 -22.67
CA ASN A 47 7.52 -6.96 -23.18
C ASN A 47 8.32 -7.55 -22.02
N GLU A 48 8.90 -8.74 -22.24
CA GLU A 48 9.79 -9.40 -21.28
C GLU A 48 11.03 -8.58 -20.90
N ILE A 49 11.41 -7.60 -21.71
CA ILE A 49 12.56 -6.70 -21.43
C ILE A 49 12.40 -5.97 -20.09
N GLN A 50 11.16 -5.70 -19.63
CA GLN A 50 10.92 -5.12 -18.29
C GLN A 50 11.57 -5.97 -17.17
N PHE A 51 11.59 -7.30 -17.29
CA PHE A 51 12.23 -8.18 -16.32
C PHE A 51 13.75 -8.10 -16.38
N VAL A 52 14.32 -7.91 -17.58
CA VAL A 52 15.77 -7.69 -17.77
C VAL A 52 16.19 -6.38 -17.12
N VAL A 53 15.41 -5.31 -17.28
CA VAL A 53 15.65 -4.01 -16.63
C VAL A 53 15.60 -4.16 -15.10
N SER A 54 14.58 -4.85 -14.58
CA SER A 54 14.47 -5.13 -13.15
C SER A 54 15.65 -5.94 -12.63
N ALA A 55 16.08 -6.97 -13.34
CA ALA A 55 17.24 -7.78 -13.00
C ALA A 55 18.53 -6.96 -12.98
N ALA A 56 18.75 -6.09 -13.97
CA ALA A 56 19.93 -5.23 -14.03
C ALA A 56 19.98 -4.25 -12.83
N ILE A 57 18.87 -3.61 -12.51
CA ILE A 57 18.76 -2.70 -11.33
C ILE A 57 19.00 -3.48 -10.04
N SER A 58 18.43 -4.68 -9.92
CA SER A 58 18.63 -5.55 -8.74
C SER A 58 20.09 -5.98 -8.60
N PHE A 59 20.79 -6.24 -9.71
CA PHE A 59 22.20 -6.58 -9.72
C PHE A 59 23.07 -5.40 -9.27
N ILE A 60 22.77 -4.18 -9.73
CA ILE A 60 23.42 -2.96 -9.24
C ILE A 60 23.18 -2.79 -7.73
N LEU A 61 21.94 -2.98 -7.27
CA LEU A 61 21.58 -2.91 -5.85
C LEU A 61 22.38 -3.92 -5.02
N PHE A 62 22.59 -5.14 -5.54
CA PHE A 62 23.40 -6.16 -4.86
C PHE A 62 24.81 -5.63 -4.55
N PHE A 63 25.50 -5.03 -5.52
CA PHE A 63 26.83 -4.43 -5.25
C PHE A 63 26.74 -3.23 -4.31
N TYR A 64 25.72 -2.40 -4.46
CA TYR A 64 25.51 -1.25 -3.58
C TYR A 64 25.32 -1.65 -2.11
N THR A 65 24.74 -2.82 -1.83
CA THR A 65 24.58 -3.29 -0.44
C THR A 65 25.90 -3.43 0.33
N PHE A 66 27.02 -3.68 -0.35
CA PHE A 66 28.34 -3.76 0.30
C PHE A 66 28.88 -2.40 0.76
N THR A 67 28.30 -1.29 0.27
CA THR A 67 28.69 0.07 0.67
C THR A 67 27.87 0.57 1.86
N LEU A 68 26.83 -0.17 2.29
CA LEU A 68 25.97 0.25 3.39
C LEU A 68 26.71 0.14 4.72
N PRO A 69 26.43 1.06 5.68
CA PRO A 69 27.04 1.02 7.00
C PRO A 69 26.64 -0.26 7.74
N ALA A 70 27.61 -0.85 8.44
CA ALA A 70 27.37 -2.03 9.26
C ALA A 70 26.34 -1.74 10.35
N CYS A 71 25.28 -2.53 10.40
CA CYS A 71 24.31 -2.48 11.49
C CYS A 71 24.77 -3.36 12.65
N PRO A 72 24.66 -2.92 13.92
CA PRO A 72 24.97 -3.76 15.06
C PRO A 72 24.03 -4.97 15.05
N VAL A 73 24.63 -6.14 15.08
CA VAL A 73 23.89 -7.36 15.37
C VAL A 73 23.64 -7.35 16.88
N LEU A 74 22.37 -7.32 17.29
CA LEU A 74 22.02 -7.53 18.69
C LEU A 74 22.63 -8.86 19.15
N GLU A 75 23.38 -8.84 20.27
CA GLU A 75 23.95 -10.05 20.85
C GLU A 75 22.89 -11.15 20.88
N LYS A 76 23.25 -12.34 20.37
CA LYS A 76 22.39 -13.53 20.42
C LYS A 76 22.04 -13.78 21.89
N LYS A 77 20.81 -13.52 22.29
CA LYS A 77 20.26 -14.15 23.47
C LYS A 77 20.35 -15.67 23.24
N GLU A 78 21.11 -16.33 24.04
CA GLU A 78 21.25 -17.78 24.05
C GLU A 78 19.83 -18.39 24.13
N HIS A 79 19.55 -19.36 23.26
CA HIS A 79 18.29 -20.07 23.12
C HIS A 79 17.11 -19.28 22.51
N LYS A 80 17.23 -18.88 21.23
CA LYS A 80 16.04 -18.60 20.44
C LYS A 80 15.42 -19.92 19.99
N THR A 81 14.22 -20.20 20.47
CA THR A 81 13.37 -21.25 19.89
C THR A 81 13.17 -20.95 18.40
N PHE A 82 12.94 -21.99 17.59
CA PHE A 82 12.62 -21.83 16.16
C PHE A 82 11.44 -20.86 15.95
N VAL A 83 10.46 -20.87 16.86
CA VAL A 83 9.33 -19.93 16.92
C VAL A 83 9.79 -18.48 17.06
N ASP A 84 10.81 -18.21 17.89
CA ASP A 84 11.37 -16.88 18.10
C ASP A 84 12.16 -16.41 16.87
N ALA A 85 12.90 -17.33 16.25
CA ALA A 85 13.70 -17.04 15.06
C ALA A 85 12.82 -16.64 13.86
N LEU A 86 11.64 -17.25 13.73
CA LEU A 86 10.66 -16.94 12.69
C LEU A 86 9.69 -15.79 13.06
N GLY A 87 9.79 -15.24 14.27
CA GLY A 87 8.90 -14.16 14.72
C GLY A 87 7.45 -14.60 14.95
N LEU A 88 7.20 -15.94 15.04
CA LEU A 88 5.85 -16.50 15.19
C LEU A 88 5.19 -16.10 16.53
N GLN A 89 5.95 -15.61 17.49
CA GLN A 89 5.42 -15.04 18.73
C GLN A 89 4.43 -13.90 18.46
N ALA A 90 4.56 -13.16 17.35
CA ALA A 90 3.63 -12.10 16.99
C ALA A 90 2.18 -12.61 16.83
N PHE A 91 1.98 -13.88 16.48
CA PHE A 91 0.63 -14.48 16.41
C PHE A 91 -0.09 -14.53 17.76
N THR A 92 0.63 -14.45 18.88
CA THR A 92 0.03 -14.33 20.21
C THR A 92 -0.76 -13.02 20.36
N LEU A 93 -0.46 -11.99 19.57
CA LEU A 93 -1.21 -10.73 19.54
C LEU A 93 -2.67 -10.91 19.13
N PHE A 94 -3.01 -11.95 18.39
CA PHE A 94 -4.41 -12.29 18.08
C PHE A 94 -5.25 -12.64 19.34
N LYS A 95 -4.62 -13.02 20.45
CA LYS A 95 -5.31 -13.21 21.73
C LYS A 95 -5.82 -11.89 22.31
N GLN A 96 -5.24 -10.78 21.94
CA GLN A 96 -5.69 -9.45 22.33
C GLN A 96 -6.76 -8.97 21.34
N LYS A 97 -8.00 -8.79 21.81
CA LYS A 97 -9.13 -8.36 20.98
C LYS A 97 -8.84 -7.10 20.13
N LYS A 98 -8.13 -6.13 20.71
CA LYS A 98 -7.67 -4.90 20.04
C LYS A 98 -6.83 -5.21 18.80
N MET A 99 -5.81 -6.05 18.96
CA MET A 99 -4.87 -6.40 17.90
C MET A 99 -5.49 -7.33 16.85
N ALA A 100 -6.31 -8.29 17.28
CA ALA A 100 -7.04 -9.17 16.38
C ALA A 100 -7.96 -8.38 15.43
N ILE A 101 -8.73 -7.43 15.96
CA ILE A 101 -9.58 -6.55 15.16
C ILE A 101 -8.72 -5.71 14.20
N PHE A 102 -7.64 -5.12 14.68
CA PHE A 102 -6.75 -4.32 13.85
C PHE A 102 -6.16 -5.14 12.68
N PHE A 103 -5.62 -6.33 12.96
CA PHE A 103 -5.05 -7.19 11.92
C PHE A 103 -6.09 -7.69 10.90
N LEU A 104 -7.32 -7.98 11.36
CA LEU A 104 -8.42 -8.30 10.46
C LEU A 104 -8.71 -7.16 9.48
N PHE A 105 -8.83 -5.93 9.97
CA PHE A 105 -9.07 -4.77 9.11
C PHE A 105 -7.86 -4.43 8.24
N SER A 106 -6.64 -4.70 8.70
CA SER A 106 -5.43 -4.59 7.89
C SER A 106 -5.45 -5.55 6.70
N MET A 107 -5.90 -6.77 6.91
CA MET A 107 -6.10 -7.76 5.85
C MET A 107 -7.16 -7.31 4.85
N LEU A 108 -8.33 -6.86 5.33
CA LEU A 108 -9.40 -6.37 4.47
C LEU A 108 -8.97 -5.14 3.65
N LEU A 109 -8.16 -4.26 4.22
CA LEU A 109 -7.60 -3.13 3.47
C LEU A 109 -6.55 -3.57 2.44
N GLY A 110 -5.78 -4.60 2.76
CA GLY A 110 -4.86 -5.24 1.81
C GLY A 110 -5.55 -5.78 0.57
N VAL A 111 -6.80 -6.25 0.70
CA VAL A 111 -7.67 -6.60 -0.44
C VAL A 111 -7.88 -5.39 -1.35
N SER A 112 -8.24 -4.21 -0.80
CA SER A 112 -8.44 -2.99 -1.58
C SER A 112 -7.16 -2.55 -2.31
N LEU A 113 -6.02 -2.65 -1.63
CA LEU A 113 -4.72 -2.36 -2.23
C LEU A 113 -4.44 -3.26 -3.43
N GLN A 114 -4.68 -4.56 -3.28
CA GLN A 114 -4.41 -5.53 -4.34
C GLN A 114 -5.36 -5.39 -5.54
N ILE A 115 -6.64 -5.07 -5.30
CA ILE A 115 -7.60 -4.73 -6.37
C ILE A 115 -7.03 -3.62 -7.26
N THR A 116 -6.55 -2.54 -6.65
CA THR A 116 -5.95 -1.42 -7.38
C THR A 116 -4.69 -1.85 -8.15
N ASN A 117 -3.77 -2.52 -7.48
CA ASN A 117 -2.49 -2.90 -8.09
C ASN A 117 -2.65 -3.89 -9.25
N GLY A 118 -3.64 -4.78 -9.17
CA GLY A 118 -3.88 -5.79 -10.20
C GLY A 118 -4.74 -5.31 -11.36
N PHE A 119 -5.68 -4.41 -11.12
CA PHE A 119 -6.74 -4.14 -12.10
C PHE A 119 -6.82 -2.69 -12.60
N ALA A 120 -6.18 -1.71 -11.96
CA ALA A 120 -6.29 -0.31 -12.39
C ALA A 120 -5.65 -0.08 -13.77
N THR A 121 -4.46 -0.59 -14.02
CA THR A 121 -3.77 -0.44 -15.31
C THR A 121 -4.46 -1.24 -16.41
N PRO A 122 -4.77 -2.55 -16.24
CA PRO A 122 -5.55 -3.30 -17.24
C PRO A 122 -6.91 -2.67 -17.58
N PHE A 123 -7.59 -2.09 -16.59
CA PHE A 123 -8.82 -1.35 -16.80
C PHE A 123 -8.62 -0.15 -17.73
N ILE A 124 -7.62 0.69 -17.47
CA ILE A 124 -7.34 1.86 -18.31
C ILE A 124 -6.95 1.41 -19.73
N GLU A 125 -6.15 0.36 -19.85
CA GLU A 125 -5.74 -0.19 -21.13
C GLU A 125 -6.88 -0.86 -21.92
N SER A 126 -7.92 -1.36 -21.24
CA SER A 126 -9.09 -1.95 -21.91
C SER A 126 -9.83 -0.97 -22.84
N PHE A 127 -9.70 0.33 -22.58
CA PHE A 127 -10.26 1.38 -23.45
C PHE A 127 -9.56 1.47 -24.82
N ALA A 128 -8.41 0.82 -25.02
CA ALA A 128 -7.76 0.74 -26.34
C ALA A 128 -8.61 0.03 -27.38
N SER A 129 -9.55 -0.83 -26.97
CA SER A 129 -10.52 -1.48 -27.86
C SER A 129 -11.62 -0.55 -28.39
N ILE A 130 -11.77 0.65 -27.80
CA ILE A 130 -12.78 1.64 -28.18
C ILE A 130 -12.11 2.70 -29.05
N PRO A 131 -12.48 2.84 -30.36
CA PRO A 131 -11.78 3.74 -31.28
C PRO A 131 -11.69 5.20 -30.81
N GLU A 132 -12.71 5.67 -30.08
CA GLU A 132 -12.74 7.03 -29.52
C GLU A 132 -11.63 7.26 -28.48
N TYR A 133 -11.24 6.23 -27.74
CA TYR A 133 -10.31 6.34 -26.60
C TYR A 133 -8.92 5.79 -26.89
N ALA A 134 -8.76 4.97 -27.93
CA ALA A 134 -7.52 4.26 -28.25
C ALA A 134 -6.29 5.17 -28.34
N ASN A 135 -6.45 6.39 -28.85
CA ASN A 135 -5.38 7.36 -29.04
C ASN A 135 -5.26 8.40 -27.91
N THR A 136 -6.01 8.23 -26.81
CA THR A 136 -5.89 9.14 -25.67
C THR A 136 -4.59 8.90 -24.91
N PHE A 137 -4.02 9.97 -24.34
CA PHE A 137 -2.78 9.87 -23.53
C PHE A 137 -2.90 8.85 -22.41
N GLY A 138 -4.05 8.82 -21.71
CA GLY A 138 -4.26 7.91 -20.59
C GLY A 138 -4.20 6.43 -20.96
N VAL A 139 -4.65 6.07 -22.17
CA VAL A 139 -4.61 4.70 -22.68
C VAL A 139 -3.22 4.33 -23.19
N GLN A 140 -2.59 5.20 -23.96
CA GLN A 140 -1.25 4.95 -24.51
C GLN A 140 -0.18 4.92 -23.41
N HIS A 141 -0.29 5.79 -22.41
CA HIS A 141 0.63 5.94 -21.30
C HIS A 141 -0.04 5.68 -19.94
N SER A 142 -0.71 4.52 -19.83
CA SER A 142 -1.43 4.10 -18.63
C SER A 142 -0.53 4.07 -17.39
N VAL A 143 0.73 3.68 -17.54
CA VAL A 143 1.72 3.62 -16.47
C VAL A 143 2.12 5.04 -16.00
N ILE A 144 2.27 5.99 -16.93
CA ILE A 144 2.53 7.40 -16.57
C ILE A 144 1.32 7.99 -15.84
N LEU A 145 0.11 7.75 -16.33
CA LEU A 145 -1.10 8.19 -15.63
C LEU A 145 -1.16 7.59 -14.22
N TYR A 146 -0.87 6.29 -14.09
CA TYR A 146 -0.88 5.61 -12.80
C TYR A 146 0.19 6.16 -11.85
N SER A 147 1.34 6.67 -12.35
CA SER A 147 2.41 7.24 -11.54
C SER A 147 2.00 8.47 -10.73
N ILE A 148 0.88 9.15 -11.10
CA ILE A 148 0.28 10.21 -10.28
C ILE A 148 -0.05 9.70 -8.88
N SER A 149 -0.43 8.41 -8.75
CA SER A 149 -0.66 7.77 -7.46
C SER A 149 0.59 7.78 -6.59
N GLN A 150 1.76 7.54 -7.18
CA GLN A 150 3.05 7.52 -6.46
C GLN A 150 3.49 8.93 -6.04
N ILE A 151 3.22 9.93 -6.88
CA ILE A 151 3.45 11.34 -6.54
C ILE A 151 2.56 11.73 -5.35
N SER A 152 1.27 11.35 -5.41
CA SER A 152 0.34 11.59 -4.31
C SER A 152 0.77 10.89 -3.02
N GLU A 153 1.22 9.63 -3.10
CA GLU A 153 1.80 8.88 -1.96
C GLU A 153 2.90 9.70 -1.28
N THR A 154 3.87 10.18 -2.07
CA THR A 154 4.97 11.00 -1.55
C THR A 154 4.49 12.25 -0.78
N LEU A 155 3.51 12.97 -1.35
CA LEU A 155 2.96 14.17 -0.73
C LEU A 155 2.15 13.83 0.53
N CYS A 156 1.38 12.75 0.49
CA CYS A 156 0.55 12.30 1.61
C CYS A 156 1.39 11.85 2.80
N ILE A 157 2.53 11.17 2.58
CA ILE A 157 3.47 10.79 3.65
C ILE A 157 3.90 12.03 4.45
N LEU A 158 4.20 13.14 3.78
CA LEU A 158 4.62 14.39 4.43
C LEU A 158 3.48 15.06 5.23
N LEU A 159 2.23 14.81 4.86
CA LEU A 159 1.05 15.36 5.54
C LEU A 159 0.61 14.53 6.75
N ILE A 160 1.02 13.28 6.86
CA ILE A 160 0.58 12.35 7.93
C ILE A 160 0.82 12.91 9.33
N PRO A 161 1.99 13.49 9.68
CA PRO A 161 2.20 14.02 11.03
C PRO A 161 1.18 15.09 11.42
N PHE A 162 0.78 15.95 10.47
CA PHE A 162 -0.26 16.95 10.69
C PHE A 162 -1.61 16.31 10.98
N PHE A 163 -2.04 15.35 10.15
CA PHE A 163 -3.33 14.69 10.31
C PHE A 163 -3.37 13.83 11.59
N MET A 164 -2.29 13.15 11.91
CA MET A 164 -2.17 12.34 13.13
C MET A 164 -2.29 13.21 14.39
N LYS A 165 -1.63 14.36 14.42
CA LYS A 165 -1.70 15.31 15.52
C LYS A 165 -3.11 15.92 15.68
N ARG A 166 -3.78 16.21 14.57
CA ARG A 166 -5.07 16.90 14.55
C ARG A 166 -6.25 15.97 14.82
N TYR A 167 -6.24 14.78 14.23
CA TYR A 167 -7.40 13.87 14.20
C TYR A 167 -7.16 12.55 14.94
N GLY A 168 -5.93 12.21 15.25
CA GLY A 168 -5.56 10.96 15.92
C GLY A 168 -5.61 9.74 15.00
N ILE A 169 -4.99 8.65 15.46
CA ILE A 169 -4.75 7.42 14.68
C ILE A 169 -6.05 6.85 14.07
N LYS A 170 -7.10 6.69 14.88
CA LYS A 170 -8.35 6.08 14.40
C LYS A 170 -8.98 6.84 13.22
N ASN A 171 -9.06 8.18 13.34
CA ASN A 171 -9.70 8.99 12.30
C ASN A 171 -8.84 9.03 11.03
N VAL A 172 -7.51 9.01 11.15
CA VAL A 172 -6.61 8.90 9.99
C VAL A 172 -6.79 7.57 9.27
N MET A 173 -6.91 6.45 10.02
CA MET A 173 -7.24 5.15 9.43
C MET A 173 -8.61 5.15 8.74
N LEU A 174 -9.62 5.80 9.34
CA LEU A 174 -10.96 5.93 8.73
C LEU A 174 -10.92 6.75 7.45
N MET A 175 -10.16 7.87 7.44
CA MET A 175 -9.96 8.66 6.21
C MET A 175 -9.39 7.81 5.09
N ALA A 176 -8.41 6.95 5.39
CA ALA A 176 -7.86 6.01 4.42
C ALA A 176 -8.91 5.03 3.88
N MET A 177 -9.73 4.44 4.76
CA MET A 177 -10.75 3.49 4.34
C MET A 177 -11.81 4.12 3.44
N PHE A 178 -12.29 5.32 3.77
CA PHE A 178 -13.23 6.04 2.92
C PHE A 178 -12.57 6.57 1.63
N ALA A 179 -11.28 6.87 1.65
CA ALA A 179 -10.56 7.23 0.44
C ALA A 179 -10.56 6.09 -0.60
N TRP A 180 -10.54 4.82 -0.18
CA TRP A 180 -10.72 3.67 -1.09
C TRP A 180 -12.09 3.67 -1.76
N VAL A 181 -13.15 4.06 -1.05
CA VAL A 181 -14.52 4.17 -1.62
C VAL A 181 -14.52 5.19 -2.75
N PHE A 182 -13.99 6.38 -2.49
CA PHE A 182 -13.92 7.43 -3.50
C PHE A 182 -13.03 7.04 -4.67
N ARG A 183 -11.88 6.41 -4.40
CA ARG A 183 -10.97 5.93 -5.43
C ARG A 183 -11.67 4.97 -6.40
N PHE A 184 -12.33 3.94 -5.90
CA PHE A 184 -13.02 2.96 -6.73
C PHE A 184 -14.25 3.56 -7.41
N GLY A 185 -15.00 4.41 -6.73
CA GLY A 185 -16.14 5.12 -7.32
C GLY A 185 -15.74 6.00 -8.51
N LEU A 186 -14.63 6.74 -8.38
CA LEU A 186 -14.08 7.58 -9.44
C LEU A 186 -13.54 6.75 -10.63
N LEU A 187 -12.91 5.60 -10.37
CA LEU A 187 -12.51 4.69 -11.45
C LEU A 187 -13.74 4.16 -12.18
N GLY A 188 -14.80 3.77 -11.47
CA GLY A 188 -16.03 3.27 -12.08
C GLY A 188 -16.81 4.32 -12.87
N ALA A 189 -16.74 5.60 -12.48
CA ALA A 189 -17.45 6.69 -13.16
C ALA A 189 -16.63 7.34 -14.28
N GLY A 190 -15.29 7.17 -14.27
CA GLY A 190 -14.37 7.83 -15.19
C GLY A 190 -14.25 7.14 -16.55
N ASN A 191 -13.69 7.87 -17.50
CA ASN A 191 -13.27 7.39 -18.82
C ASN A 191 -12.05 8.17 -19.31
N PRO A 192 -11.29 7.69 -20.30
CA PRO A 192 -10.07 8.37 -20.76
C PRO A 192 -10.32 9.62 -21.62
N GLY A 193 -11.59 9.93 -21.96
CA GLY A 193 -11.99 11.15 -22.66
C GLY A 193 -12.34 12.27 -21.69
N GLY A 194 -13.55 12.80 -21.77
CA GLY A 194 -14.05 13.88 -20.90
C GLY A 194 -14.04 13.55 -19.40
N GLY A 195 -14.04 12.26 -19.04
CA GLY A 195 -13.97 11.76 -17.67
C GLY A 195 -12.58 11.50 -17.12
N VAL A 196 -11.50 11.81 -17.85
CA VAL A 196 -10.11 11.56 -17.43
C VAL A 196 -9.75 12.22 -16.08
N TRP A 197 -10.36 13.33 -15.77
CA TRP A 197 -10.18 14.03 -14.49
C TRP A 197 -10.58 13.15 -13.28
N MET A 198 -11.55 12.22 -13.46
CA MET A 198 -11.93 11.27 -12.42
C MET A 198 -10.84 10.24 -12.19
N PHE A 199 -10.14 9.80 -13.24
CA PHE A 199 -8.97 8.95 -13.12
C PHE A 199 -7.85 9.69 -12.36
N VAL A 200 -7.54 10.92 -12.75
CA VAL A 200 -6.54 11.75 -12.07
C VAL A 200 -6.92 11.96 -10.60
N ALA A 201 -8.17 12.32 -10.31
CA ALA A 201 -8.64 12.47 -8.93
C ALA A 201 -8.52 11.17 -8.13
N SER A 202 -8.87 10.03 -8.74
CA SER A 202 -8.68 8.70 -8.13
C SER A 202 -7.21 8.42 -7.82
N MET A 203 -6.28 8.78 -8.72
CA MET A 203 -4.84 8.62 -8.49
C MET A 203 -4.33 9.52 -7.36
N ILE A 204 -4.82 10.76 -7.28
CA ILE A 204 -4.48 11.67 -6.17
C ILE A 204 -4.99 11.13 -4.82
N ILE A 205 -6.20 10.60 -4.76
CA ILE A 205 -6.79 10.03 -3.53
C ILE A 205 -6.00 8.80 -3.04
N TYR A 206 -5.26 8.13 -3.90
CA TYR A 206 -4.49 6.92 -3.55
C TYR A 206 -3.52 7.15 -2.40
N GLY A 207 -2.81 8.27 -2.36
CA GLY A 207 -1.88 8.56 -1.27
C GLY A 207 -2.58 8.59 0.10
N VAL A 208 -3.79 9.19 0.17
CA VAL A 208 -4.60 9.14 1.39
C VAL A 208 -5.08 7.71 1.67
N ALA A 209 -5.55 7.00 0.65
CA ALA A 209 -6.10 5.66 0.81
C ALA A 209 -5.06 4.65 1.32
N PHE A 210 -3.82 4.73 0.84
CA PHE A 210 -2.77 3.80 1.18
C PHE A 210 -1.96 4.24 2.40
N ASP A 211 -1.34 5.43 2.35
CA ASP A 211 -0.35 5.82 3.35
C ASP A 211 -0.96 6.16 4.70
N PHE A 212 -2.14 6.78 4.72
CA PHE A 212 -2.78 7.12 5.99
C PHE A 212 -3.08 5.88 6.82
N PHE A 213 -3.44 4.76 6.19
CA PHE A 213 -3.60 3.52 6.92
C PHE A 213 -2.26 2.85 7.22
N ASN A 214 -1.37 2.75 6.24
CA ASN A 214 -0.12 2.01 6.37
C ASN A 214 0.76 2.61 7.48
N ILE A 215 0.95 3.93 7.49
CA ILE A 215 1.79 4.60 8.48
C ILE A 215 1.10 4.68 9.84
N SER A 216 -0.18 5.06 9.88
CA SER A 216 -0.91 5.09 11.15
C SER A 216 -1.09 3.70 11.76
N GLY A 217 -1.24 2.67 10.92
CA GLY A 217 -1.28 1.27 11.34
C GLY A 217 0.05 0.79 11.89
N SER A 218 1.15 1.10 11.22
CA SER A 218 2.50 0.81 11.71
C SER A 218 2.77 1.47 13.07
N LEU A 219 2.41 2.74 13.23
CA LEU A 219 2.50 3.45 14.51
C LEU A 219 1.60 2.84 15.59
N PHE A 220 0.38 2.42 15.23
CA PHE A 220 -0.51 1.75 16.17
C PHE A 220 0.08 0.42 16.67
N VAL A 221 0.67 -0.37 15.78
CA VAL A 221 1.37 -1.61 16.13
C VAL A 221 2.54 -1.32 17.05
N ASP A 222 3.37 -0.33 16.71
CA ASP A 222 4.54 0.03 17.52
C ASP A 222 4.16 0.46 18.95
N GLN A 223 3.11 1.29 19.07
CA GLN A 223 2.60 1.77 20.36
C GLN A 223 1.83 0.72 21.18
N SER A 224 1.32 -0.32 20.53
CA SER A 224 0.48 -1.36 21.15
C SER A 224 1.21 -2.67 21.40
N THR A 225 2.54 -2.70 21.19
CA THR A 225 3.33 -3.93 21.27
C THR A 225 4.58 -3.69 22.12
N ASP A 226 4.96 -4.70 22.91
CA ASP A 226 6.18 -4.66 23.70
C ASP A 226 7.41 -4.47 22.81
N PRO A 227 8.44 -3.72 23.26
CA PRO A 227 9.64 -3.45 22.47
C PRO A 227 10.33 -4.71 21.92
N SER A 228 10.28 -5.82 22.67
CA SER A 228 10.88 -7.11 22.27
C SER A 228 10.18 -7.78 21.08
N MET A 229 8.89 -7.46 20.84
CA MET A 229 8.05 -8.05 19.79
C MET A 229 7.73 -7.10 18.64
N ARG A 230 8.09 -5.81 18.71
CA ARG A 230 7.72 -4.80 17.71
C ARG A 230 8.06 -5.20 16.28
N SER A 231 9.27 -5.69 16.06
CA SER A 231 9.72 -6.12 14.73
C SER A 231 8.85 -7.25 14.16
N SER A 232 8.56 -8.26 14.99
CA SER A 232 7.71 -9.39 14.59
C SER A 232 6.25 -8.97 14.39
N ALA A 233 5.76 -8.02 15.19
CA ALA A 233 4.41 -7.47 15.06
C ALA A 233 4.26 -6.62 13.78
N GLN A 234 5.28 -5.85 13.40
CA GLN A 234 5.33 -5.15 12.10
C GLN A 234 5.36 -6.16 10.93
N GLY A 235 6.12 -7.25 11.07
CA GLY A 235 6.12 -8.34 10.09
C GLY A 235 4.75 -8.98 9.94
N LEU A 236 4.03 -9.20 11.05
CA LEU A 236 2.65 -9.71 11.03
C LEU A 236 1.68 -8.71 10.38
N PHE A 237 1.83 -7.43 10.65
CA PHE A 237 1.04 -6.38 9.98
C PHE A 237 1.23 -6.42 8.46
N MET A 238 2.48 -6.52 7.99
CA MET A 238 2.78 -6.65 6.56
C MET A 238 2.28 -7.97 5.98
N LEU A 239 2.33 -9.07 6.73
CA LEU A 239 1.76 -10.35 6.32
C LEU A 239 0.24 -10.27 6.14
N MET A 240 -0.46 -9.59 7.06
CA MET A 240 -1.92 -9.42 6.97
C MET A 240 -2.32 -8.54 5.78
N THR A 241 -1.60 -7.44 5.52
CA THR A 241 -1.88 -6.53 4.40
C THR A 241 -1.40 -7.09 3.06
N ASN A 242 -0.08 -7.24 2.90
CA ASN A 242 0.56 -7.54 1.61
C ASN A 242 0.69 -9.05 1.34
N GLY A 243 0.49 -9.88 2.35
CA GLY A 243 0.42 -11.33 2.20
C GLY A 243 -1.01 -11.80 2.03
N LEU A 244 -1.70 -12.06 3.15
CA LEU A 244 -3.05 -12.63 3.14
C LEU A 244 -4.07 -11.73 2.46
N GLY A 245 -4.06 -10.41 2.75
CA GLY A 245 -4.95 -9.44 2.12
C GLY A 245 -4.77 -9.39 0.61
N ALA A 246 -3.53 -9.32 0.14
CA ALA A 246 -3.22 -9.33 -1.28
C ALA A 246 -3.64 -10.64 -1.97
N THR A 247 -3.39 -11.79 -1.35
CA THR A 247 -3.79 -13.09 -1.89
C THR A 247 -5.30 -13.20 -2.04
N ILE A 248 -6.05 -12.93 -0.96
CA ILE A 248 -7.51 -12.93 -0.98
C ILE A 248 -8.03 -11.91 -1.99
N GLY A 249 -7.42 -10.71 -2.02
CA GLY A 249 -7.79 -9.65 -2.95
C GLY A 249 -7.62 -10.03 -4.40
N SER A 250 -6.53 -10.71 -4.76
CA SER A 250 -6.30 -11.19 -6.13
C SER A 250 -7.39 -12.16 -6.57
N PHE A 251 -7.67 -13.20 -5.78
CA PHE A 251 -8.69 -14.19 -6.12
C PHE A 251 -10.10 -13.61 -6.13
N ALA A 252 -10.47 -12.82 -5.13
CA ALA A 252 -11.79 -12.23 -5.04
C ALA A 252 -12.04 -11.22 -6.17
N ALA A 253 -11.05 -10.36 -6.48
CA ALA A 253 -11.17 -9.40 -7.56
C ALA A 253 -11.28 -10.10 -8.92
N GLN A 254 -10.46 -11.14 -9.17
CA GLN A 254 -10.54 -11.92 -10.39
C GLN A 254 -11.93 -12.57 -10.54
N ALA A 255 -12.44 -13.20 -9.50
CA ALA A 255 -13.78 -13.81 -9.54
C ALA A 255 -14.90 -12.79 -9.85
N ILE A 256 -14.78 -11.56 -9.32
CA ILE A 256 -15.73 -10.46 -9.63
C ILE A 256 -15.60 -10.04 -11.09
N VAL A 257 -14.37 -9.89 -11.60
CA VAL A 257 -14.13 -9.54 -13.02
C VAL A 257 -14.66 -10.65 -13.94
N ASP A 258 -14.38 -11.91 -13.64
CA ASP A 258 -14.87 -13.04 -14.43
C ASP A 258 -16.40 -13.09 -14.45
N PHE A 259 -17.06 -12.86 -13.32
CA PHE A 259 -18.52 -12.81 -13.22
C PHE A 259 -19.14 -11.68 -14.07
N HIS A 260 -18.42 -10.57 -14.22
CA HIS A 260 -18.85 -9.42 -15.04
C HIS A 260 -18.28 -9.44 -16.47
N THR A 261 -17.67 -10.55 -16.88
CA THR A 261 -17.16 -10.74 -18.24
C THR A 261 -18.21 -11.43 -19.10
N SER A 262 -18.56 -10.82 -20.21
CA SER A 262 -19.51 -11.38 -21.16
C SER A 262 -18.93 -12.57 -21.94
N ALA A 263 -19.78 -13.35 -22.60
CA ALA A 263 -19.35 -14.45 -23.46
C ALA A 263 -18.43 -14.00 -24.64
N SER A 264 -18.48 -12.71 -25.00
CA SER A 264 -17.59 -12.10 -26.00
C SER A 264 -16.23 -11.67 -25.43
N GLY A 265 -15.98 -11.88 -24.13
CA GLY A 265 -14.75 -11.46 -23.44
C GLY A 265 -14.75 -9.98 -23.00
N ALA A 266 -15.82 -9.23 -23.22
CA ALA A 266 -15.91 -7.84 -22.77
C ALA A 266 -16.22 -7.78 -21.28
N VAL A 267 -15.43 -7.05 -20.52
CA VAL A 267 -15.59 -6.84 -19.08
C VAL A 267 -16.45 -5.61 -18.80
N ALA A 268 -17.49 -5.75 -17.97
CA ALA A 268 -18.29 -4.64 -17.47
C ALA A 268 -17.56 -3.92 -16.31
N TRP A 269 -16.46 -3.25 -16.63
CA TRP A 269 -15.55 -2.63 -15.65
C TRP A 269 -16.22 -1.69 -14.66
N GLN A 270 -17.19 -0.89 -15.14
CA GLN A 270 -17.93 0.02 -14.26
C GLN A 270 -18.60 -0.72 -13.11
N SER A 271 -19.27 -1.84 -13.42
CA SER A 271 -19.90 -2.69 -12.40
C SER A 271 -18.88 -3.27 -11.43
N CYS A 272 -17.74 -3.75 -11.92
CA CYS A 272 -16.64 -4.24 -11.08
C CYS A 272 -16.18 -3.16 -10.09
N TRP A 273 -15.92 -1.94 -10.57
CA TRP A 273 -15.44 -0.85 -9.71
C TRP A 273 -16.48 -0.44 -8.66
N TYR A 274 -17.77 -0.46 -8.99
CA TYR A 274 -18.81 -0.17 -8.00
C TYR A 274 -18.95 -1.28 -6.96
N VAL A 275 -18.76 -2.56 -7.32
CA VAL A 275 -18.69 -3.67 -6.35
C VAL A 275 -17.50 -3.46 -5.41
N PHE A 276 -16.33 -3.09 -5.94
CA PHE A 276 -15.15 -2.79 -5.11
C PHE A 276 -15.38 -1.57 -4.20
N ALA A 277 -16.06 -0.53 -4.69
CA ALA A 277 -16.44 0.62 -3.87
C ALA A 277 -17.41 0.24 -2.74
N ALA A 278 -18.39 -0.60 -3.02
CA ALA A 278 -19.32 -1.11 -2.01
C ALA A 278 -18.60 -1.97 -0.95
N TYR A 279 -17.66 -2.81 -1.37
CA TYR A 279 -16.78 -3.55 -0.46
C TYR A 279 -16.01 -2.60 0.48
N ALA A 280 -15.30 -1.62 -0.08
CA ALA A 280 -14.54 -0.64 0.69
C ALA A 280 -15.42 0.15 1.67
N LEU A 281 -16.65 0.50 1.25
CA LEU A 281 -17.64 1.16 2.08
C LEU A 281 -18.04 0.30 3.28
N GLY A 282 -18.33 -0.98 3.04
CA GLY A 282 -18.66 -1.94 4.10
C GLY A 282 -17.51 -2.11 5.11
N VAL A 283 -16.27 -2.18 4.63
CA VAL A 283 -15.08 -2.25 5.48
C VAL A 283 -14.94 -0.97 6.32
N GLY A 284 -15.09 0.22 5.72
CA GLY A 284 -14.99 1.51 6.41
C GLY A 284 -16.05 1.67 7.51
N PHE A 285 -17.30 1.36 7.22
CA PHE A 285 -18.37 1.39 8.23
C PHE A 285 -18.15 0.37 9.34
N SER A 286 -17.80 -0.85 9.01
CA SER A 286 -17.52 -1.89 10.00
C SER A 286 -16.38 -1.48 10.93
N PHE A 287 -15.31 -0.91 10.40
CA PHE A 287 -14.20 -0.39 11.20
C PHE A 287 -14.65 0.75 12.12
N ALA A 288 -15.44 1.71 11.62
CA ALA A 288 -15.93 2.83 12.40
C ALA A 288 -16.68 2.38 13.65
N VAL A 289 -17.50 1.32 13.53
CA VAL A 289 -18.31 0.76 14.62
C VAL A 289 -17.47 -0.13 15.55
N VAL A 290 -16.67 -1.03 14.99
CA VAL A 290 -15.99 -2.09 15.75
C VAL A 290 -14.72 -1.58 16.41
N PHE A 291 -13.93 -0.73 15.75
CA PHE A 291 -12.66 -0.22 16.27
C PHE A 291 -12.90 1.00 17.19
N ARG A 292 -13.02 0.78 18.49
CA ARG A 292 -13.41 1.82 19.48
C ARG A 292 -12.19 2.64 19.95
N PRO A 293 -12.38 3.95 20.29
CA PRO A 293 -11.31 4.83 20.82
C PRO A 293 -10.61 4.30 22.07
N LYS A 294 -11.31 3.55 22.92
CA LYS A 294 -10.72 2.95 24.13
C LYS A 294 -9.57 1.98 23.83
N TYR A 295 -9.50 1.47 22.60
CA TYR A 295 -8.40 0.62 22.16
C TYR A 295 -7.11 1.41 21.89
N ILE A 296 -7.19 2.74 21.79
CA ILE A 296 -6.06 3.63 21.54
C ILE A 296 -5.55 4.25 22.86
N ASN A 297 -6.45 4.52 23.81
CA ASN A 297 -6.16 5.27 25.02
C ASN A 297 -5.85 4.39 26.25
N SER A 298 -5.82 3.07 26.11
CA SER A 298 -5.62 2.15 27.24
C SER A 298 -4.21 2.13 27.84
N GLU A 299 -3.26 2.91 27.29
CA GLU A 299 -1.85 2.90 27.70
C GLU A 299 -1.33 4.25 28.25
N LYS A 300 -2.23 5.18 28.60
CA LYS A 300 -1.85 6.38 29.37
C LYS A 300 -2.14 6.24 30.87
N LYS A 301 -1.99 5.01 31.42
CA LYS A 301 -1.96 4.81 32.87
C LYS A 301 -0.69 4.10 33.27
#